data_0943717f5178afd57c6cd3c2d1daab3b
#
_entry.id   0943717f5178afd57c6cd3c2d1daab3b
#
_cell.length_a   1.000
_cell.length_b   1.000
_cell.length_c   1.000
_cell.angle_alpha   90.00
_cell.angle_beta   90.00
_cell.angle_gamma   90.00
#
_symmetry.space_group_name_H-M   'P 1'
#
loop_
_entity.id
_entity.type
_entity.pdbx_description
1 polymer ?
#
loop_
_entity_poly.entity_id
_entity_poly.type
_entity_poly.pdbx_seq_one_letter_code
_entity_poly.pdbx_strand_id
1 'polypeptide(L)'
;TNPRGSTGYGSAFGNAIERRYPGVDYDDQMAGVDATIARGIVDTTRMYVGGCSGGGVLSSWVIGHTDRFAAAAVRCPVINWMSFAGQTDVPYFTYNFFDRPFWEDPTRWLEQSSLMY
;
A
#
# COMPACT_ATOMS: atom_id res chain seq x y z
N THR A 1 13.07 4.05 4.08
CA THR A 1 12.13 4.67 5.04
C THR A 1 11.30 3.60 5.73
N ASN A 2 10.94 3.86 6.97
CA ASN A 2 9.96 3.06 7.71
C ASN A 2 8.68 3.90 7.80
N PRO A 3 7.67 3.64 6.96
CA PRO A 3 6.42 4.39 6.97
C PRO A 3 5.59 4.05 8.20
N ARG A 4 4.58 4.85 8.49
CA ARG A 4 3.54 4.48 9.45
C ARG A 4 2.99 3.09 9.12
N GLY A 5 2.70 2.31 10.13
CA GLY A 5 2.44 0.87 10.02
C GLY A 5 3.64 0.00 10.35
N SER A 6 4.87 0.56 10.38
CA SER A 6 6.06 -0.19 10.76
C SER A 6 6.10 -0.49 12.27
N THR A 7 6.65 -1.65 12.61
CA THR A 7 6.88 -2.04 14.01
C THR A 7 8.10 -1.34 14.61
N GLY A 8 8.20 -1.30 15.94
CA GLY A 8 9.35 -0.72 16.64
C GLY A 8 9.25 0.78 16.97
N TYR A 9 8.17 1.45 16.56
CA TYR A 9 7.93 2.89 16.78
C TYR A 9 6.72 3.16 17.70
N GLY A 10 6.29 2.17 18.46
CA GLY A 10 5.13 2.24 19.31
C GLY A 10 3.82 1.88 18.60
N SER A 11 2.79 1.57 19.42
CA SER A 11 1.50 1.07 18.89
C SER A 11 0.75 2.11 18.06
N ALA A 12 0.81 3.39 18.44
CA ALA A 12 0.15 4.46 17.68
C ALA A 12 0.70 4.56 16.25
N PHE A 13 2.01 4.41 16.08
CA PHE A 13 2.65 4.42 14.77
C PHE A 13 2.33 3.14 13.97
N GLY A 14 2.41 1.98 14.62
CA GLY A 14 2.10 0.69 13.99
C GLY A 14 0.64 0.60 13.54
N ASN A 15 -0.30 1.10 14.34
CA ASN A 15 -1.74 1.05 14.06
C ASN A 15 -2.23 2.20 13.18
N ALA A 16 -1.37 3.11 12.75
CA ALA A 16 -1.76 4.24 11.91
C ALA A 16 -2.35 3.83 10.54
N ILE A 17 -2.06 2.61 10.08
CA ILE A 17 -2.61 2.03 8.86
C ILE A 17 -3.92 1.26 9.09
N GLU A 18 -4.37 1.12 10.34
CA GLU A 18 -5.64 0.47 10.64
C GLU A 18 -6.76 1.17 9.87
N ARG A 19 -7.55 0.39 9.11
CA ARG A 19 -8.65 0.88 8.26
C ARG A 19 -8.25 1.86 7.15
N ARG A 20 -6.95 1.97 6.84
CA ARG A 20 -6.40 2.87 5.80
C ARG A 20 -5.18 2.27 5.11
N TYR A 21 -5.28 1.03 4.66
CA TYR A 21 -4.18 0.34 4.01
C TYR A 21 -4.57 -0.14 2.59
N PRO A 22 -3.85 0.35 1.55
CA PRO A 22 -2.85 1.41 1.53
C PRO A 22 -3.44 2.81 1.82
N GLY A 23 -2.62 3.72 2.34
CA GLY A 23 -3.07 5.07 2.68
C GLY A 23 -1.92 5.92 3.20
N VAL A 24 -1.88 6.16 4.51
CA VAL A 24 -0.84 7.00 5.15
C VAL A 24 0.58 6.44 4.98
N ASP A 25 0.73 5.14 4.81
CA ASP A 25 1.99 4.48 4.49
C ASP A 25 2.47 4.83 3.07
N TYR A 26 1.56 4.94 2.10
CA TYR A 26 1.84 5.47 0.77
C TYR A 26 2.29 6.93 0.84
N ASP A 27 1.59 7.77 1.60
CA ASP A 27 1.95 9.19 1.76
C ASP A 27 3.37 9.33 2.32
N ASP A 28 3.71 8.53 3.34
CA ASP A 28 5.05 8.54 3.93
C ASP A 28 6.13 8.07 2.95
N GLN A 29 5.83 7.08 2.11
CA GLN A 29 6.76 6.63 1.07
C GLN A 29 6.98 7.73 0.03
N MET A 30 5.92 8.41 -0.42
CA MET A 30 6.05 9.52 -1.38
C MET A 30 6.81 10.71 -0.79
N ALA A 31 6.59 11.04 0.49
CA ALA A 31 7.37 12.05 1.19
C ALA A 31 8.86 11.67 1.29
N GLY A 32 9.16 10.38 1.49
CA GLY A 32 10.52 9.85 1.47
C GLY A 32 11.19 9.98 0.10
N VAL A 33 10.45 9.74 -0.98
CA VAL A 33 10.90 9.96 -2.36
C VAL A 33 11.20 11.45 -2.59
N ASP A 34 10.28 12.35 -2.19
CA ASP A 34 10.46 13.79 -2.32
C ASP A 34 11.71 14.30 -1.58
N ALA A 35 11.89 13.85 -0.33
CA ALA A 35 13.06 14.18 0.47
C ALA A 35 14.37 13.71 -0.18
N THR A 36 14.34 12.57 -0.86
CA THR A 36 15.52 12.02 -1.54
C THR A 36 15.82 12.79 -2.83
N ILE A 37 14.79 13.16 -3.60
CA ILE A 37 14.91 14.01 -4.79
C ILE A 37 15.47 15.37 -4.40
N ALA A 38 14.98 15.98 -3.32
CA ALA A 38 15.43 17.27 -2.84
C ALA A 38 16.93 17.31 -2.48
N ARG A 39 17.54 16.16 -2.20
CA ARG A 39 18.99 16.03 -1.98
C ARG A 39 19.82 16.11 -3.27
N GLY A 40 19.19 16.12 -4.44
CA GLY A 40 19.86 16.23 -5.74
C GLY A 40 20.68 15.00 -6.16
N ILE A 41 20.41 13.84 -5.57
CA ILE A 41 21.15 12.59 -5.83
C ILE A 41 20.35 11.57 -6.65
N VAL A 42 19.15 11.94 -7.10
CA VAL A 42 18.23 11.06 -7.82
C VAL A 42 18.05 11.55 -9.25
N ASP A 43 18.17 10.65 -10.21
CA ASP A 43 17.69 10.85 -11.57
C ASP A 43 16.19 10.55 -11.61
N THR A 44 15.37 11.61 -11.64
CA THR A 44 13.91 11.49 -11.60
C THR A 44 13.32 10.84 -12.85
N THR A 45 14.10 10.72 -13.94
CA THR A 45 13.66 10.03 -15.17
C THR A 45 13.87 8.52 -15.11
N ARG A 46 14.59 8.03 -14.10
CA ARG A 46 14.96 6.61 -13.94
C ARG A 46 14.64 6.08 -12.54
N MET A 47 13.51 6.50 -11.99
CA MET A 47 13.01 5.92 -10.74
C MET A 47 12.22 4.65 -11.01
N TYR A 48 12.34 3.68 -10.13
CA TYR A 48 11.66 2.39 -10.21
C TYR A 48 11.03 2.06 -8.87
N VAL A 49 9.88 1.37 -8.89
CA VAL A 49 9.21 0.91 -7.67
C VAL A 49 9.06 -0.61 -7.71
N GLY A 50 9.17 -1.23 -6.56
CA GLY A 50 8.94 -2.67 -6.50
C GLY A 50 8.86 -3.19 -5.08
N GLY A 51 8.20 -4.34 -4.94
CA GLY A 51 8.04 -5.01 -3.67
C GLY A 51 7.26 -6.31 -3.78
N CYS A 52 7.28 -7.08 -2.70
CA CYS A 52 6.58 -8.36 -2.59
C CYS A 52 5.66 -8.32 -1.36
N SER A 53 4.52 -9.04 -1.42
CA SER A 53 3.53 -9.12 -0.34
C SER A 53 3.01 -7.71 0.00
N GLY A 54 3.18 -7.21 1.21
CA GLY A 54 2.86 -5.82 1.57
C GLY A 54 3.57 -4.79 0.68
N GLY A 55 4.83 -5.03 0.32
CA GLY A 55 5.54 -4.21 -0.68
C GLY A 55 4.94 -4.32 -2.08
N GLY A 56 4.36 -5.46 -2.42
CA GLY A 56 3.59 -5.67 -3.65
C GLY A 56 2.27 -4.88 -3.64
N VAL A 57 1.56 -4.89 -2.52
CA VAL A 57 0.35 -4.06 -2.30
C VAL A 57 0.66 -2.59 -2.53
N LEU A 58 1.71 -2.06 -1.86
CA LEU A 58 2.12 -0.67 -2.03
C LEU A 58 2.62 -0.35 -3.44
N SER A 59 3.39 -1.23 -4.05
CA SER A 59 3.88 -1.01 -5.43
C SER A 59 2.74 -0.98 -6.44
N SER A 60 1.74 -1.86 -6.31
CA SER A 60 0.55 -1.83 -7.17
C SER A 60 -0.31 -0.58 -6.93
N TRP A 61 -0.38 -0.11 -5.69
CA TRP A 61 -1.06 1.13 -5.35
C TRP A 61 -0.36 2.34 -5.97
N VAL A 62 0.97 2.41 -5.84
CA VAL A 62 1.80 3.49 -6.41
C VAL A 62 1.53 3.68 -7.90
N ILE A 63 1.59 2.61 -8.70
CA ILE A 63 1.43 2.73 -10.16
C ILE A 63 0.01 3.13 -10.59
N GLY A 64 -0.99 2.95 -9.75
CA GLY A 64 -2.34 3.44 -9.97
C GLY A 64 -2.54 4.91 -9.56
N HIS A 65 -1.62 5.50 -8.77
CA HIS A 65 -1.80 6.82 -8.18
C HIS A 65 -0.74 7.85 -8.60
N THR A 66 0.31 7.42 -9.28
CA THR A 66 1.35 8.34 -9.77
C THR A 66 2.11 7.73 -10.96
N ASP A 67 2.54 8.56 -11.87
CA ASP A 67 3.36 8.24 -13.05
C ASP A 67 4.85 8.59 -12.86
N ARG A 68 5.28 8.83 -11.62
CA ARG A 68 6.66 9.23 -11.27
C ARG A 68 7.70 8.15 -11.55
N PHE A 69 7.29 6.89 -11.67
CA PHE A 69 8.19 5.74 -11.80
C PHE A 69 8.20 5.22 -13.23
N ALA A 70 9.39 5.05 -13.79
CA ALA A 70 9.59 4.58 -15.16
C ALA A 70 9.23 3.10 -15.34
N ALA A 71 9.30 2.29 -14.27
CA ALA A 71 8.87 0.90 -14.27
C ALA A 71 8.56 0.40 -12.86
N ALA A 72 7.78 -0.69 -12.78
CA ALA A 72 7.40 -1.33 -11.52
C ALA A 72 7.64 -2.85 -11.55
N ALA A 73 8.10 -3.39 -10.42
CA ALA A 73 8.21 -4.83 -10.19
C ALA A 73 7.28 -5.26 -9.05
N VAL A 74 6.02 -5.49 -9.37
CA VAL A 74 4.96 -5.87 -8.42
C VAL A 74 4.96 -7.38 -8.24
N ARG A 75 5.29 -7.85 -7.04
CA ARG A 75 5.38 -9.28 -6.73
C ARG A 75 4.40 -9.68 -5.64
N CYS A 76 3.69 -10.80 -5.84
CA CYS A 76 2.73 -11.41 -4.90
C CYS A 76 1.82 -10.37 -4.19
N PRO A 77 1.21 -9.41 -4.91
CA PRO A 77 0.38 -8.37 -4.31
C PRO A 77 -1.01 -8.88 -3.95
N VAL A 78 -1.64 -8.21 -2.98
CA VAL A 78 -3.10 -8.21 -2.88
C VAL A 78 -3.60 -6.97 -3.64
N ILE A 79 -4.11 -7.16 -4.85
CA ILE A 79 -4.65 -6.07 -5.69
C ILE A 79 -6.17 -5.94 -5.59
N ASN A 80 -6.83 -6.97 -5.09
CA ASN A 80 -8.27 -7.01 -4.86
C ASN A 80 -8.53 -7.66 -3.49
N TRP A 81 -8.91 -6.85 -2.52
CA TRP A 81 -9.12 -7.30 -1.15
C TRP A 81 -10.30 -8.27 -0.99
N MET A 82 -11.36 -8.13 -1.81
CA MET A 82 -12.49 -9.06 -1.78
C MET A 82 -12.08 -10.45 -2.27
N SER A 83 -11.33 -10.51 -3.37
CA SER A 83 -10.78 -11.78 -3.87
C SER A 83 -9.82 -12.41 -2.86
N PHE A 84 -8.98 -11.61 -2.20
CA PHE A 84 -8.11 -12.09 -1.15
C PHE A 84 -8.91 -12.70 0.00
N ALA A 85 -9.92 -12.00 0.53
CA ALA A 85 -10.74 -12.51 1.62
C ALA A 85 -11.49 -13.81 1.26
N GLY A 86 -11.92 -13.94 0.01
CA GLY A 86 -12.65 -15.13 -0.46
C GLY A 86 -11.78 -16.33 -0.82
N GLN A 87 -10.46 -16.18 -0.93
CA GLN A 87 -9.56 -17.24 -1.40
C GLN A 87 -8.41 -17.57 -0.44
N THR A 88 -8.15 -16.71 0.55
CA THR A 88 -7.05 -16.88 1.50
C THR A 88 -7.39 -17.90 2.59
N ASP A 89 -6.37 -18.53 3.14
CA ASP A 89 -6.44 -19.36 4.35
C ASP A 89 -6.44 -18.52 5.65
N VAL A 90 -6.23 -17.21 5.54
CA VAL A 90 -6.21 -16.25 6.67
C VAL A 90 -7.22 -15.10 6.50
N PRO A 91 -8.52 -15.38 6.28
CA PRO A 91 -9.51 -14.35 5.95
C PRO A 91 -9.66 -13.29 7.05
N TYR A 92 -9.48 -13.66 8.30
CA TYR A 92 -9.57 -12.74 9.45
C TYR A 92 -8.48 -11.66 9.45
N PHE A 93 -7.39 -11.83 8.69
CA PHE A 93 -6.36 -10.82 8.50
C PHE A 93 -6.95 -9.51 7.94
N THR A 94 -7.99 -9.61 7.12
CA THR A 94 -8.66 -8.45 6.51
C THR A 94 -9.36 -7.53 7.51
N TYR A 95 -9.77 -8.04 8.67
CA TYR A 95 -10.40 -7.22 9.72
C TYR A 95 -9.46 -6.21 10.38
N ASN A 96 -8.16 -6.31 10.14
CA ASN A 96 -7.22 -5.25 10.52
C ASN A 96 -7.42 -3.98 9.67
N PHE A 97 -8.02 -4.10 8.49
CA PHE A 97 -8.14 -3.01 7.51
C PHE A 97 -9.60 -2.62 7.23
N PHE A 98 -10.54 -3.53 7.44
CA PHE A 98 -11.95 -3.33 7.11
C PHE A 98 -12.86 -3.59 8.31
N ASP A 99 -13.76 -2.65 8.60
CA ASP A 99 -14.70 -2.72 9.73
C ASP A 99 -15.84 -3.69 9.52
N ARG A 100 -16.22 -3.89 8.24
CA ARG A 100 -17.36 -4.70 7.84
C ARG A 100 -16.96 -5.64 6.72
N PRO A 101 -17.56 -6.83 6.65
CA PRO A 101 -17.34 -7.71 5.53
C PRO A 101 -17.83 -7.09 4.22
N PHE A 102 -17.19 -7.43 3.11
CA PHE A 102 -17.47 -6.84 1.80
C PHE A 102 -18.90 -7.11 1.30
N TRP A 103 -19.55 -8.17 1.77
CA TRP A 103 -20.95 -8.47 1.40
C TRP A 103 -21.96 -7.56 2.12
N GLU A 104 -21.58 -6.85 3.17
CA GLU A 104 -22.40 -5.83 3.82
C GLU A 104 -22.13 -4.44 3.23
N ASP A 105 -20.86 -4.11 3.02
CA ASP A 105 -20.43 -2.85 2.42
C ASP A 105 -19.11 -3.04 1.63
N PRO A 106 -19.18 -3.15 0.30
CA PRO A 106 -17.98 -3.34 -0.52
C PRO A 106 -17.19 -2.05 -0.77
N THR A 107 -17.73 -0.87 -0.43
CA THR A 107 -17.17 0.44 -0.83
C THR A 107 -15.70 0.56 -0.45
N ARG A 108 -15.38 0.41 0.83
CA ARG A 108 -13.99 0.50 1.31
C ARG A 108 -13.08 -0.57 0.72
N TRP A 109 -13.62 -1.77 0.49
CA TRP A 109 -12.87 -2.87 -0.10
C TRP A 109 -12.43 -2.55 -1.53
N LEU A 110 -13.30 -1.91 -2.29
CA LEU A 110 -12.99 -1.44 -3.64
C LEU A 110 -12.02 -0.26 -3.60
N GLU A 111 -12.29 0.76 -2.80
CA GLU A 111 -11.43 1.94 -2.65
C GLU A 111 -9.98 1.61 -2.24
N GLN A 112 -9.77 0.55 -1.48
CA GLN A 112 -8.44 0.10 -1.04
C GLN A 112 -7.82 -0.95 -1.97
N SER A 113 -8.50 -1.35 -3.03
CA SER A 113 -8.01 -2.31 -4.01
C SER A 113 -7.37 -1.60 -5.19
N SER A 114 -6.07 -1.79 -5.40
CA SER A 114 -5.33 -1.16 -6.50
C SER A 114 -5.84 -1.56 -7.90
N LEU A 115 -6.60 -2.64 -7.99
CA LEU A 115 -7.29 -3.07 -9.21
C LEU A 115 -8.25 -1.99 -9.77
N MET A 116 -8.68 -1.04 -8.94
CA MET A 116 -9.66 0.00 -9.33
C MET A 116 -9.02 1.26 -9.96
N TYR A 117 -7.68 1.31 -10.03
CA TYR A 117 -6.93 2.48 -10.48
C TYR A 117 -5.97 2.22 -11.65
#